data_5bf19ad9d135b058e6f1b557e6838053
#
_entry.id   5bf19ad9d135b058e6f1b557e6838053
#
_cell.length_a   1.000
_cell.length_b   1.000
_cell.length_c   1.000
_cell.angle_alpha   90.00
_cell.angle_beta   90.00
_cell.angle_gamma   90.00
#
_symmetry.space_group_name_H-M   'P 1'
#
loop_
_entity.id
_entity.type
_entity.pdbx_description
1 polymer ?
#
loop_
_entity_poly.entity_id
_entity_poly.type
_entity_poly.pdbx_seq_one_letter_code
_entity_poly.pdbx_strand_id
1 'polypeptide(L)'
;MSAPGTTSAPAALWRRPAVRVWIGVAVAAVVLFGLAPAVLSDFRLNLLAKFLCLAMVAVGIGLAWGRGGMLVLGQGVFFGIGGYLMAMHMKLSDAGPGGVPDFMLLYGDGVVPGWWEPFRSPLVTVLAILVLPAGTAALLGLAVFRRRVRGAYFAILSQALAAAFAILLVGQQKVTGGTNGLNGFRSFFGYDLADPVNKRMLYFIAAGVLIAMVVVVRLLMVSRYGELLVAVRDQENRVRFLGYDPANVKVVAYAIAACFAGIGGALFAPVVGIISPADVGVIPSIGFLVGVAIGGRATLLGPVLGAVAVSWAETGLSEQFPSFWTYFQGALFILVVAFLPQGFASLGGLWRRRRAAGAAPGEPPTDPGPTGTEPGHATADDGAGTTTTDDARTAGRTA
;
A
#
# COMPACT_ATOMS: atom_id res chain seq x y z
N MET A 1 52.65 23.55 19.46
CA MET A 1 51.81 22.57 20.15
C MET A 1 50.65 22.25 19.25
N SER A 2 50.75 21.11 18.56
CA SER A 2 49.78 20.64 17.54
C SER A 2 48.67 19.88 18.25
N ALA A 3 47.41 20.26 18.00
CA ALA A 3 46.26 19.55 18.51
C ALA A 3 46.09 18.17 17.80
N PRO A 4 45.77 17.11 18.51
CA PRO A 4 45.58 15.80 17.89
C PRO A 4 44.26 15.76 17.13
N GLY A 5 44.34 15.30 15.86
CA GLY A 5 43.20 15.08 15.00
C GLY A 5 42.27 14.02 15.55
N THR A 6 41.00 14.37 15.74
CA THR A 6 39.94 13.45 16.07
C THR A 6 39.60 12.62 14.85
N THR A 7 40.12 11.40 14.78
CA THR A 7 39.66 10.38 13.85
C THR A 7 38.22 10.00 14.21
N SER A 8 37.27 10.47 13.41
CA SER A 8 35.86 10.13 13.54
C SER A 8 35.66 8.63 13.23
N ALA A 9 35.28 7.87 14.25
CA ALA A 9 35.07 6.43 14.21
C ALA A 9 33.98 6.02 13.20
N PRO A 10 34.10 4.85 12.52
CA PRO A 10 33.16 4.35 11.50
C PRO A 10 31.74 4.04 11.99
N ALA A 11 31.50 4.12 13.29
CA ALA A 11 30.20 3.85 13.91
C ALA A 11 29.08 4.86 13.55
N ALA A 12 29.40 6.02 12.95
CA ALA A 12 28.43 7.06 12.62
C ALA A 12 27.67 6.80 11.31
N LEU A 13 28.20 6.00 10.38
CA LEU A 13 27.56 5.70 9.09
C LEU A 13 26.31 4.82 9.23
N TRP A 14 26.31 3.87 10.18
CA TRP A 14 25.19 2.94 10.45
C TRP A 14 23.98 3.61 11.11
N ARG A 15 24.13 4.81 11.63
CA ARG A 15 23.06 5.59 12.26
C ARG A 15 22.22 6.42 11.26
N ARG A 16 22.65 6.56 10.02
CA ARG A 16 21.90 7.29 8.99
C ARG A 16 20.65 6.51 8.59
N PRO A 17 19.43 7.10 8.67
CA PRO A 17 18.17 6.40 8.36
C PRO A 17 18.12 5.88 6.92
N ALA A 18 18.82 6.53 6.00
CA ALA A 18 18.93 6.08 4.62
C ALA A 18 19.68 4.73 4.50
N VAL A 19 20.80 4.57 5.22
CA VAL A 19 21.62 3.34 5.16
C VAL A 19 20.85 2.14 5.71
N ARG A 20 20.08 2.32 6.77
CA ARG A 20 19.26 1.22 7.36
C ARG A 20 18.21 0.68 6.40
N VAL A 21 17.60 1.55 5.59
CA VAL A 21 16.61 1.10 4.59
C VAL A 21 17.29 0.28 3.50
N TRP A 22 18.45 0.72 2.99
CA TRP A 22 19.19 -0.02 1.98
C TRP A 22 19.71 -1.36 2.50
N ILE A 23 20.16 -1.41 3.75
CA ILE A 23 20.51 -2.67 4.42
C ILE A 23 19.28 -3.58 4.50
N GLY A 24 18.10 -3.04 4.86
CA GLY A 24 16.86 -3.82 4.89
C GLY A 24 16.49 -4.40 3.53
N VAL A 25 16.64 -3.61 2.46
CA VAL A 25 16.41 -4.07 1.07
C VAL A 25 17.43 -5.13 0.67
N ALA A 26 18.72 -4.95 0.99
CA ALA A 26 19.76 -5.92 0.70
C ALA A 26 19.54 -7.23 1.46
N VAL A 27 19.17 -7.17 2.74
CA VAL A 27 18.83 -8.36 3.55
C VAL A 27 17.62 -9.07 2.95
N ALA A 28 16.56 -8.33 2.58
CA ALA A 28 15.39 -8.91 1.92
C ALA A 28 15.76 -9.60 0.60
N ALA A 29 16.65 -9.00 -0.20
CA ALA A 29 17.15 -9.58 -1.44
C ALA A 29 17.93 -10.88 -1.17
N VAL A 30 18.85 -10.88 -0.22
CA VAL A 30 19.62 -12.08 0.16
C VAL A 30 18.69 -13.20 0.67
N VAL A 31 17.68 -12.85 1.48
CA VAL A 31 16.71 -13.84 1.99
C VAL A 31 15.88 -14.40 0.85
N LEU A 32 15.34 -13.56 -0.05
CA LEU A 32 14.46 -13.99 -1.14
C LEU A 32 15.23 -14.74 -2.24
N PHE A 33 16.42 -14.30 -2.64
CA PHE A 33 17.17 -14.93 -3.73
C PHE A 33 18.11 -16.06 -3.28
N GLY A 34 18.57 -16.02 -2.03
CA GLY A 34 19.53 -17.00 -1.51
C GLY A 34 18.89 -18.01 -0.56
N LEU A 35 18.37 -17.53 0.58
CA LEU A 35 17.93 -18.41 1.67
C LEU A 35 16.62 -19.14 1.34
N ALA A 36 15.63 -18.45 0.81
CA ALA A 36 14.32 -19.02 0.55
C ALA A 36 14.37 -20.20 -0.44
N PRO A 37 15.03 -20.09 -1.63
CA PRO A 37 15.10 -21.23 -2.56
C PRO A 37 16.01 -22.37 -2.07
N ALA A 38 16.91 -22.12 -1.10
CA ALA A 38 17.78 -23.15 -0.52
C ALA A 38 17.09 -23.97 0.59
N VAL A 39 16.14 -23.37 1.31
CA VAL A 39 15.50 -23.98 2.50
C VAL A 39 14.07 -24.48 2.22
N LEU A 40 13.33 -23.80 1.30
CA LEU A 40 11.93 -24.11 1.04
C LEU A 40 11.77 -25.15 -0.06
N SER A 41 10.79 -26.06 0.13
CA SER A 41 10.34 -26.95 -0.94
C SER A 41 9.66 -26.17 -2.06
N ASP A 42 9.57 -26.75 -3.26
CA ASP A 42 8.96 -26.11 -4.44
C ASP A 42 7.50 -25.64 -4.19
N PHE A 43 6.75 -26.44 -3.42
CA PHE A 43 5.38 -26.07 -3.01
C PHE A 43 5.37 -24.80 -2.15
N ARG A 44 6.22 -24.74 -1.12
CA ARG A 44 6.32 -23.57 -0.24
C ARG A 44 6.88 -22.35 -0.97
N LEU A 45 7.75 -22.56 -1.95
CA LEU A 45 8.30 -21.50 -2.78
C LEU A 45 7.21 -20.88 -3.66
N ASN A 46 6.35 -21.71 -4.26
CA ASN A 46 5.20 -21.24 -5.04
C ASN A 46 4.18 -20.48 -4.14
N LEU A 47 3.96 -20.97 -2.92
CA LEU A 47 3.11 -20.29 -1.94
C LEU A 47 3.71 -18.93 -1.54
N LEU A 48 5.02 -18.85 -1.35
CA LEU A 48 5.71 -17.59 -1.09
C LEU A 48 5.60 -16.66 -2.30
N ALA A 49 5.72 -17.15 -3.54
CA ALA A 49 5.50 -16.34 -4.75
C ALA A 49 4.10 -15.70 -4.77
N LYS A 50 3.05 -16.44 -4.40
CA LYS A 50 1.70 -15.89 -4.21
C LYS A 50 1.71 -14.74 -3.20
N PHE A 51 2.34 -14.92 -2.04
CA PHE A 51 2.41 -13.89 -1.01
C PHE A 51 3.18 -12.64 -1.48
N LEU A 52 4.24 -12.81 -2.29
CA LEU A 52 4.97 -11.69 -2.87
C LEU A 52 4.12 -10.90 -3.87
N CYS A 53 3.26 -11.55 -4.66
CA CYS A 53 2.31 -10.86 -5.54
C CYS A 53 1.32 -9.99 -4.74
N LEU A 54 0.81 -10.49 -3.61
CA LEU A 54 -0.07 -9.72 -2.72
C LEU A 54 0.70 -8.59 -2.01
N ALA A 55 1.97 -8.82 -1.67
CA ALA A 55 2.83 -7.79 -1.09
C ALA A 55 3.11 -6.61 -2.05
N MET A 56 3.11 -6.83 -3.39
CA MET A 56 3.21 -5.75 -4.38
C MET A 56 2.06 -4.76 -4.24
N VAL A 57 0.84 -5.26 -4.04
CA VAL A 57 -0.35 -4.42 -3.78
C VAL A 57 -0.16 -3.62 -2.49
N ALA A 58 0.33 -4.29 -1.44
CA ALA A 58 0.57 -3.66 -0.14
C ALA A 58 1.62 -2.54 -0.21
N VAL A 59 2.66 -2.67 -1.03
CA VAL A 59 3.65 -1.59 -1.29
C VAL A 59 2.95 -0.36 -1.87
N GLY A 60 2.08 -0.54 -2.85
CA GLY A 60 1.29 0.54 -3.45
C GLY A 60 0.35 1.22 -2.45
N ILE A 61 -0.38 0.43 -1.65
CA ILE A 61 -1.23 0.95 -0.58
C ILE A 61 -0.40 1.70 0.46
N GLY A 62 0.77 1.18 0.83
CA GLY A 62 1.71 1.83 1.77
C GLY A 62 2.15 3.22 1.31
N LEU A 63 2.37 3.41 0.00
CA LEU A 63 2.65 4.73 -0.58
C LEU A 63 1.42 5.64 -0.50
N ALA A 64 0.26 5.19 -0.99
CA ALA A 64 -0.94 6.00 -1.09
C ALA A 64 -1.53 6.34 0.30
N TRP A 65 -1.61 5.37 1.20
CA TRP A 65 -2.15 5.55 2.55
C TRP A 65 -1.11 6.08 3.53
N GLY A 66 0.08 5.47 3.57
CA GLY A 66 1.11 5.84 4.55
C GLY A 66 1.67 7.24 4.33
N ARG A 67 2.01 7.59 3.11
CA ARG A 67 2.57 8.90 2.74
C ARG A 67 1.50 9.88 2.28
N GLY A 68 0.56 9.43 1.44
CA GLY A 68 -0.48 10.28 0.86
C GLY A 68 -1.71 10.49 1.75
N GLY A 69 -1.88 9.72 2.83
CA GLY A 69 -3.05 9.81 3.70
C GLY A 69 -4.36 9.38 3.06
N MET A 70 -4.31 8.75 1.89
CA MET A 70 -5.48 8.30 1.14
C MET A 70 -5.79 6.85 1.51
N LEU A 71 -6.93 6.61 2.15
CA LEU A 71 -7.40 5.26 2.43
C LEU A 71 -8.00 4.65 1.16
N VAL A 72 -7.28 3.74 0.53
CA VAL A 72 -7.69 3.09 -0.72
C VAL A 72 -8.16 1.67 -0.40
N LEU A 73 -9.47 1.42 -0.53
CA LEU A 73 -10.09 0.12 -0.25
C LEU A 73 -10.37 -0.70 -1.53
N GLY A 74 -10.27 -0.11 -2.72
CA GLY A 74 -10.62 -0.76 -3.99
C GLY A 74 -9.43 -1.22 -4.83
N GLN A 75 -8.31 -1.59 -4.22
CA GLN A 75 -7.13 -2.05 -4.99
C GLN A 75 -7.34 -3.36 -5.73
N GLY A 76 -8.33 -4.16 -5.32
CA GLY A 76 -8.73 -5.37 -6.03
C GLY A 76 -9.10 -5.14 -7.50
N VAL A 77 -9.68 -3.97 -7.84
CA VAL A 77 -9.98 -3.62 -9.25
C VAL A 77 -8.72 -3.63 -10.10
N PHE A 78 -7.69 -2.93 -9.67
CA PHE A 78 -6.44 -2.78 -10.43
C PHE A 78 -5.66 -4.09 -10.46
N PHE A 79 -5.68 -4.83 -9.34
CA PHE A 79 -5.17 -6.20 -9.28
C PHE A 79 -5.89 -7.10 -10.28
N GLY A 80 -7.22 -7.05 -10.32
CA GLY A 80 -8.04 -7.79 -11.27
C GLY A 80 -7.76 -7.41 -12.72
N ILE A 81 -7.70 -6.12 -13.05
CA ILE A 81 -7.37 -5.67 -14.42
C ILE A 81 -6.04 -6.32 -14.87
N GLY A 82 -4.97 -6.22 -14.07
CA GLY A 82 -3.69 -6.82 -14.41
C GLY A 82 -3.75 -8.35 -14.52
N GLY A 83 -4.43 -9.01 -13.58
CA GLY A 83 -4.59 -10.46 -13.56
C GLY A 83 -5.36 -10.99 -14.77
N TYR A 84 -6.48 -10.37 -15.12
CA TYR A 84 -7.28 -10.77 -16.29
C TYR A 84 -6.57 -10.48 -17.62
N LEU A 85 -5.80 -9.40 -17.73
CA LEU A 85 -4.99 -9.12 -18.92
C LEU A 85 -3.93 -10.20 -19.14
N MET A 86 -3.20 -10.58 -18.09
CA MET A 86 -2.22 -11.66 -18.17
C MET A 86 -2.86 -13.02 -18.43
N ALA A 87 -3.94 -13.33 -17.73
CA ALA A 87 -4.67 -14.57 -17.91
C ALA A 87 -5.22 -14.72 -19.34
N MET A 88 -5.76 -13.64 -19.91
CA MET A 88 -6.25 -13.65 -21.28
C MET A 88 -5.11 -13.84 -22.28
N HIS A 89 -3.96 -13.16 -22.07
CA HIS A 89 -2.78 -13.39 -22.90
C HIS A 89 -2.36 -14.86 -22.91
N MET A 90 -2.27 -15.47 -21.74
CA MET A 90 -1.91 -16.89 -21.63
C MET A 90 -2.94 -17.80 -22.33
N LYS A 91 -4.24 -17.55 -22.15
CA LYS A 91 -5.30 -18.31 -22.83
C LYS A 91 -5.27 -18.18 -24.36
N LEU A 92 -5.00 -16.96 -24.86
CA LEU A 92 -4.87 -16.71 -26.29
C LEU A 92 -3.59 -17.33 -26.86
N SER A 93 -2.50 -17.34 -26.09
CA SER A 93 -1.24 -17.98 -26.44
C SER A 93 -1.38 -19.51 -26.50
N ASP A 94 -2.04 -20.11 -25.50
CA ASP A 94 -2.30 -21.54 -25.40
C ASP A 94 -3.24 -22.06 -26.51
N ALA A 95 -4.16 -21.22 -26.99
CA ALA A 95 -5.05 -21.51 -28.09
C ALA A 95 -4.35 -21.50 -29.47
N GLY A 96 -3.16 -20.91 -29.55
CA GLY A 96 -2.37 -20.80 -30.79
C GLY A 96 -2.85 -19.69 -31.74
N PRO A 97 -2.16 -19.52 -32.90
CA PRO A 97 -2.50 -18.51 -33.87
C PRO A 97 -3.91 -18.70 -34.45
N GLY A 98 -4.79 -17.70 -34.30
CA GLY A 98 -6.19 -17.78 -34.74
C GLY A 98 -7.09 -18.71 -33.94
N GLY A 99 -6.54 -19.42 -32.93
CA GLY A 99 -7.32 -20.29 -32.06
C GLY A 99 -8.20 -19.51 -31.08
N VAL A 100 -9.26 -20.15 -30.57
CA VAL A 100 -10.20 -19.59 -29.61
C VAL A 100 -9.96 -20.25 -28.24
N PRO A 101 -9.89 -19.49 -27.15
CA PRO A 101 -9.80 -20.04 -25.80
C PRO A 101 -10.95 -20.98 -25.46
N ASP A 102 -10.66 -22.06 -24.72
CA ASP A 102 -11.60 -23.11 -24.33
C ASP A 102 -12.88 -22.58 -23.67
N PHE A 103 -12.77 -21.61 -22.76
CA PHE A 103 -13.93 -21.04 -22.07
C PHE A 103 -14.85 -20.22 -23.01
N MET A 104 -14.32 -19.63 -24.09
CA MET A 104 -15.11 -18.93 -25.10
C MET A 104 -15.86 -19.89 -26.02
N LEU A 105 -15.31 -21.10 -26.23
CA LEU A 105 -16.02 -22.18 -26.92
C LEU A 105 -17.14 -22.76 -26.05
N LEU A 106 -16.92 -22.82 -24.73
CA LEU A 106 -17.86 -23.44 -23.80
C LEU A 106 -19.03 -22.49 -23.42
N TYR A 107 -18.73 -21.20 -23.18
CA TYR A 107 -19.70 -20.23 -22.66
C TYR A 107 -20.06 -19.11 -23.65
N GLY A 108 -19.36 -19.01 -24.77
CA GLY A 108 -19.49 -17.94 -25.77
C GLY A 108 -19.89 -18.47 -27.14
N ASP A 109 -19.79 -17.60 -28.12
CA ASP A 109 -20.14 -17.87 -29.51
C ASP A 109 -18.95 -18.46 -30.31
N GLY A 110 -17.86 -18.82 -29.64
CA GLY A 110 -16.65 -19.37 -30.26
C GLY A 110 -15.85 -18.36 -31.08
N VAL A 111 -16.03 -17.06 -30.81
CA VAL A 111 -15.33 -15.97 -31.49
C VAL A 111 -14.61 -15.12 -30.47
N VAL A 112 -13.31 -14.83 -30.73
CA VAL A 112 -12.55 -13.90 -29.91
C VAL A 112 -12.99 -12.47 -30.25
N PRO A 113 -13.47 -11.68 -29.29
CA PRO A 113 -13.78 -10.27 -29.54
C PRO A 113 -12.56 -9.50 -30.03
N GLY A 114 -12.74 -8.63 -31.03
CA GLY A 114 -11.63 -7.90 -31.68
C GLY A 114 -10.77 -7.05 -30.72
N TRP A 115 -11.32 -6.62 -29.59
CA TRP A 115 -10.59 -5.89 -28.56
C TRP A 115 -9.67 -6.80 -27.70
N TRP A 116 -9.82 -8.15 -27.73
CA TRP A 116 -8.88 -9.10 -27.13
C TRP A 116 -7.75 -9.52 -28.07
N GLU A 117 -7.92 -9.41 -29.40
CA GLU A 117 -6.88 -9.81 -30.38
C GLU A 117 -5.50 -9.17 -30.17
N PRO A 118 -5.37 -7.87 -29.83
CA PRO A 118 -4.05 -7.26 -29.57
C PRO A 118 -3.29 -7.92 -28.43
N PHE A 119 -3.97 -8.57 -27.48
CA PHE A 119 -3.35 -9.23 -26.33
C PHE A 119 -2.71 -10.58 -26.65
N ARG A 120 -2.77 -11.05 -27.91
CA ARG A 120 -1.90 -12.13 -28.38
C ARG A 120 -0.43 -11.74 -28.37
N SER A 121 -0.12 -10.45 -28.53
CA SER A 121 1.23 -9.92 -28.43
C SER A 121 1.67 -9.76 -26.97
N PRO A 122 2.81 -10.37 -26.56
CA PRO A 122 3.36 -10.20 -25.22
C PRO A 122 3.64 -8.74 -24.87
N LEU A 123 4.17 -7.98 -25.85
CA LEU A 123 4.51 -6.57 -25.65
C LEU A 123 3.27 -5.72 -25.33
N VAL A 124 2.19 -5.91 -26.10
CA VAL A 124 0.92 -5.19 -25.88
C VAL A 124 0.37 -5.52 -24.51
N THR A 125 0.41 -6.78 -24.10
CA THR A 125 -0.05 -7.23 -22.79
C THR A 125 0.73 -6.58 -21.65
N VAL A 126 2.07 -6.59 -21.73
CA VAL A 126 2.90 -5.96 -20.69
C VAL A 126 2.66 -4.46 -20.61
N LEU A 127 2.57 -3.76 -21.74
CA LEU A 127 2.24 -2.33 -21.77
C LEU A 127 0.85 -2.06 -21.19
N ALA A 128 -0.13 -2.89 -21.53
CA ALA A 128 -1.50 -2.76 -21.01
C ALA A 128 -1.57 -2.97 -19.49
N ILE A 129 -0.82 -3.94 -18.94
CA ILE A 129 -0.72 -4.18 -17.49
C ILE A 129 -0.18 -2.95 -16.75
N LEU A 130 0.72 -2.20 -17.37
CA LEU A 130 1.25 -0.97 -16.78
C LEU A 130 0.29 0.22 -16.94
N VAL A 131 -0.28 0.37 -18.13
CA VAL A 131 -1.05 1.58 -18.52
C VAL A 131 -2.50 1.52 -18.07
N LEU A 132 -3.20 0.38 -18.22
CA LEU A 132 -4.65 0.32 -17.94
C LEU A 132 -4.98 0.49 -16.45
N PRO A 133 -4.32 -0.21 -15.51
CA PRO A 133 -4.58 0.03 -14.08
C PRO A 133 -4.22 1.46 -13.66
N ALA A 134 -3.08 1.98 -14.11
CA ALA A 134 -2.64 3.34 -13.81
C ALA A 134 -3.57 4.39 -14.44
N GLY A 135 -3.99 4.20 -15.68
CA GLY A 135 -4.89 5.09 -16.42
C GLY A 135 -6.29 5.13 -15.82
N THR A 136 -6.87 3.97 -15.50
CA THR A 136 -8.17 3.89 -14.83
C THR A 136 -8.12 4.54 -13.45
N ALA A 137 -7.06 4.32 -12.67
CA ALA A 137 -6.85 4.99 -11.39
C ALA A 137 -6.69 6.50 -11.56
N ALA A 138 -5.94 6.95 -12.57
CA ALA A 138 -5.76 8.37 -12.85
C ALA A 138 -7.09 9.05 -13.22
N LEU A 139 -7.88 8.44 -14.09
CA LEU A 139 -9.21 8.95 -14.49
C LEU A 139 -10.14 9.05 -13.27
N LEU A 140 -10.21 8.00 -12.47
CA LEU A 140 -11.01 7.95 -11.25
C LEU A 140 -10.52 8.96 -10.22
N GLY A 141 -9.21 9.02 -10.01
CA GLY A 141 -8.57 9.96 -9.10
C GLY A 141 -8.84 11.41 -9.52
N LEU A 142 -8.73 11.74 -10.80
CA LEU A 142 -9.08 13.07 -11.33
C LEU A 142 -10.54 13.41 -11.08
N ALA A 143 -11.47 12.48 -11.37
CA ALA A 143 -12.89 12.69 -11.14
C ALA A 143 -13.22 12.95 -9.66
N VAL A 144 -12.58 12.24 -8.75
CA VAL A 144 -12.86 12.27 -7.31
C VAL A 144 -12.12 13.39 -6.60
N PHE A 145 -10.79 13.51 -6.79
CA PHE A 145 -9.97 14.46 -6.04
C PHE A 145 -10.18 15.90 -6.50
N ARG A 146 -10.49 16.15 -7.79
CA ARG A 146 -10.88 17.48 -8.27
C ARG A 146 -12.21 17.94 -7.67
N ARG A 147 -13.13 17.01 -7.39
CA ARG A 147 -14.40 17.31 -6.71
C ARG A 147 -14.24 17.40 -5.18
N ARG A 148 -12.99 17.36 -4.67
CA ARG A 148 -12.65 17.48 -3.24
C ARG A 148 -13.27 16.40 -2.35
N VAL A 149 -13.58 15.23 -2.89
CA VAL A 149 -14.03 14.08 -2.08
C VAL A 149 -12.87 13.60 -1.23
N ARG A 150 -13.06 13.50 0.08
CA ARG A 150 -11.99 13.23 1.06
C ARG A 150 -12.36 12.10 2.01
N GLY A 151 -11.32 11.51 2.62
CA GLY A 151 -11.45 10.59 3.75
C GLY A 151 -12.30 9.37 3.43
N ALA A 152 -13.28 9.08 4.29
CA ALA A 152 -14.11 7.89 4.21
C ALA A 152 -14.94 7.78 2.92
N TYR A 153 -15.38 8.90 2.34
CA TYR A 153 -16.16 8.87 1.10
C TYR A 153 -15.36 8.30 -0.07
N PHE A 154 -14.07 8.63 -0.17
CA PHE A 154 -13.20 8.04 -1.18
C PHE A 154 -13.00 6.53 -0.96
N ALA A 155 -12.84 6.12 0.30
CA ALA A 155 -12.71 4.71 0.65
C ALA A 155 -13.96 3.91 0.26
N ILE A 156 -15.15 4.41 0.59
CA ILE A 156 -16.43 3.77 0.24
C ILE A 156 -16.61 3.71 -1.29
N LEU A 157 -16.31 4.81 -1.99
CA LEU A 157 -16.43 4.86 -3.45
C LEU A 157 -15.48 3.86 -4.13
N SER A 158 -14.24 3.77 -3.66
CA SER A 158 -13.27 2.79 -4.20
C SER A 158 -13.69 1.35 -3.92
N GLN A 159 -14.33 1.10 -2.78
CA GLN A 159 -14.87 -0.21 -2.44
C GLN A 159 -16.09 -0.57 -3.30
N ALA A 160 -17.00 0.38 -3.52
CA ALA A 160 -18.14 0.19 -4.42
C ALA A 160 -17.68 -0.12 -5.85
N LEU A 161 -16.58 0.51 -6.31
CA LEU A 161 -15.98 0.20 -7.61
C LEU A 161 -15.48 -1.25 -7.67
N ALA A 162 -14.84 -1.76 -6.58
CA ALA A 162 -14.39 -3.14 -6.53
C ALA A 162 -15.55 -4.12 -6.61
N ALA A 163 -16.64 -3.85 -5.89
CA ALA A 163 -17.86 -4.64 -5.97
C ALA A 163 -18.47 -4.62 -7.38
N ALA A 164 -18.61 -3.43 -7.97
CA ALA A 164 -19.15 -3.27 -9.31
C ALA A 164 -18.30 -3.97 -10.36
N PHE A 165 -16.98 -3.90 -10.27
CA PHE A 165 -16.07 -4.59 -11.19
C PHE A 165 -16.15 -6.11 -11.05
N ALA A 166 -16.23 -6.64 -9.84
CA ALA A 166 -16.42 -8.07 -9.62
C ALA A 166 -17.76 -8.56 -10.22
N ILE A 167 -18.86 -7.80 -10.03
CA ILE A 167 -20.16 -8.10 -10.62
C ILE A 167 -20.10 -8.04 -12.16
N LEU A 168 -19.39 -7.05 -12.72
CA LEU A 168 -19.19 -6.94 -14.16
C LEU A 168 -18.50 -8.19 -14.72
N LEU A 169 -17.44 -8.67 -14.06
CA LEU A 169 -16.72 -9.87 -14.47
C LEU A 169 -17.62 -11.11 -14.42
N VAL A 170 -18.43 -11.25 -13.37
CA VAL A 170 -19.41 -12.35 -13.26
C VAL A 170 -20.44 -12.29 -14.40
N GLY A 171 -20.95 -11.08 -14.72
CA GLY A 171 -21.97 -10.90 -15.76
C GLY A 171 -21.46 -11.12 -17.18
N GLN A 172 -20.16 -10.99 -17.43
CA GLN A 172 -19.54 -11.13 -18.75
C GLN A 172 -18.92 -12.52 -18.96
N GLN A 173 -19.65 -13.59 -18.63
CA GLN A 173 -19.14 -14.97 -18.63
C GLN A 173 -18.50 -15.38 -19.97
N LYS A 174 -19.10 -14.98 -21.10
CA LYS A 174 -18.59 -15.28 -22.46
C LYS A 174 -17.16 -14.78 -22.70
N VAL A 175 -16.73 -13.73 -21.98
CA VAL A 175 -15.50 -12.99 -22.25
C VAL A 175 -14.49 -13.06 -21.11
N THR A 176 -14.95 -13.30 -19.88
CA THR A 176 -14.12 -13.30 -18.66
C THR A 176 -14.14 -14.61 -17.89
N GLY A 177 -14.89 -15.62 -18.38
CA GLY A 177 -15.08 -16.91 -17.68
C GLY A 177 -16.11 -16.86 -16.56
N GLY A 178 -16.74 -15.70 -16.29
CA GLY A 178 -17.78 -15.53 -15.27
C GLY A 178 -17.30 -15.83 -13.86
N THR A 179 -18.14 -16.53 -13.07
CA THR A 179 -17.82 -16.88 -11.66
C THR A 179 -16.61 -17.78 -11.52
N ASN A 180 -16.34 -18.65 -12.50
CA ASN A 180 -15.21 -19.57 -12.49
C ASN A 180 -13.89 -18.87 -12.80
N GLY A 181 -13.94 -17.66 -13.39
CA GLY A 181 -12.77 -16.93 -13.80
C GLY A 181 -11.98 -17.61 -14.94
N LEU A 182 -10.74 -17.26 -15.08
CA LEU A 182 -9.81 -17.83 -16.06
C LEU A 182 -8.80 -18.74 -15.33
N ASN A 183 -8.70 -19.98 -15.76
CA ASN A 183 -7.84 -20.99 -15.16
C ASN A 183 -7.27 -21.95 -16.23
N GLY A 184 -6.43 -22.92 -15.80
CA GLY A 184 -5.90 -23.93 -16.69
C GLY A 184 -4.90 -23.36 -17.71
N PHE A 185 -4.00 -22.48 -17.26
CA PHE A 185 -2.92 -21.94 -18.08
C PHE A 185 -1.85 -23.02 -18.29
N ARG A 186 -1.40 -23.20 -19.54
CA ARG A 186 -0.35 -24.16 -19.88
C ARG A 186 1.00 -23.50 -19.99
N SER A 187 1.05 -22.30 -20.56
CA SER A 187 2.33 -21.61 -20.81
C SER A 187 2.33 -20.16 -20.31
N PHE A 188 3.49 -19.72 -19.85
CA PHE A 188 3.78 -18.33 -19.53
C PHE A 188 4.89 -17.83 -20.44
N PHE A 189 4.57 -16.95 -21.40
CA PHE A 189 5.47 -16.47 -22.44
C PHE A 189 6.25 -17.59 -23.15
N GLY A 190 5.62 -18.73 -23.41
CA GLY A 190 6.21 -19.90 -24.07
C GLY A 190 6.90 -20.92 -23.15
N TYR A 191 6.99 -20.64 -21.84
CA TYR A 191 7.50 -21.58 -20.84
C TYR A 191 6.38 -22.40 -20.23
N ASP A 192 6.50 -23.73 -20.23
CA ASP A 192 5.50 -24.64 -19.65
C ASP A 192 5.40 -24.46 -18.15
N LEU A 193 4.19 -24.16 -17.65
CA LEU A 193 3.91 -23.97 -16.22
C LEU A 193 3.86 -25.30 -15.42
N ALA A 194 3.82 -26.45 -16.09
CA ALA A 194 3.91 -27.75 -15.40
C ALA A 194 5.33 -28.04 -14.88
N ASP A 195 6.36 -27.49 -15.54
CA ASP A 195 7.76 -27.70 -15.17
C ASP A 195 8.10 -26.99 -13.85
N PRO A 196 8.65 -27.70 -12.84
CA PRO A 196 9.10 -27.10 -11.58
C PRO A 196 10.15 -25.99 -11.76
N VAL A 197 11.01 -26.08 -12.79
CA VAL A 197 12.03 -25.06 -13.06
C VAL A 197 11.36 -23.73 -13.43
N ASN A 198 10.31 -23.77 -14.25
CA ASN A 198 9.57 -22.58 -14.66
C ASN A 198 8.74 -21.97 -13.50
N LYS A 199 8.25 -22.80 -12.57
CA LYS A 199 7.64 -22.30 -11.33
C LYS A 199 8.63 -21.55 -10.44
N ARG A 200 9.87 -22.05 -10.32
CA ARG A 200 10.95 -21.33 -9.63
C ARG A 200 11.31 -20.03 -10.35
N MET A 201 11.31 -20.01 -11.68
CA MET A 201 11.51 -18.79 -12.47
C MET A 201 10.45 -17.73 -12.12
N LEU A 202 9.16 -18.11 -12.06
CA LEU A 202 8.09 -17.19 -11.66
C LEU A 202 8.30 -16.62 -10.26
N TYR A 203 8.75 -17.44 -9.31
CA TYR A 203 9.12 -16.96 -7.98
C TYR A 203 10.23 -15.90 -8.03
N PHE A 204 11.31 -16.14 -8.79
CA PHE A 204 12.40 -15.16 -8.93
C PHE A 204 11.94 -13.87 -9.62
N ILE A 205 11.06 -13.96 -10.62
CA ILE A 205 10.46 -12.80 -11.25
C ILE A 205 9.63 -12.01 -10.23
N ALA A 206 8.77 -12.66 -9.46
CA ALA A 206 7.96 -12.01 -8.43
C ALA A 206 8.83 -11.34 -7.36
N ALA A 207 9.87 -12.03 -6.88
CA ALA A 207 10.82 -11.47 -5.91
C ALA A 207 11.57 -10.25 -6.46
N GLY A 208 12.06 -10.33 -7.70
CA GLY A 208 12.78 -9.24 -8.36
C GLY A 208 11.89 -8.01 -8.59
N VAL A 209 10.66 -8.22 -9.06
CA VAL A 209 9.68 -7.16 -9.30
C VAL A 209 9.28 -6.48 -7.97
N LEU A 210 9.04 -7.27 -6.90
CA LEU A 210 8.73 -6.70 -5.58
C LEU A 210 9.88 -5.83 -5.07
N ILE A 211 11.12 -6.29 -5.15
CA ILE A 211 12.29 -5.51 -4.74
C ILE A 211 12.41 -4.23 -5.58
N ALA A 212 12.24 -4.32 -6.90
CA ALA A 212 12.24 -3.16 -7.77
C ALA A 212 11.16 -2.14 -7.35
N MET A 213 9.94 -2.58 -7.05
CA MET A 213 8.87 -1.72 -6.56
C MET A 213 9.21 -1.05 -5.23
N VAL A 214 9.79 -1.79 -4.28
CA VAL A 214 10.25 -1.24 -2.99
C VAL A 214 11.32 -0.18 -3.21
N VAL A 215 12.26 -0.40 -4.14
CA VAL A 215 13.28 0.59 -4.51
C VAL A 215 12.64 1.83 -5.14
N VAL A 216 11.71 1.66 -6.09
CA VAL A 216 10.97 2.77 -6.71
C VAL A 216 10.24 3.61 -5.66
N VAL A 217 9.50 2.96 -4.74
CA VAL A 217 8.81 3.68 -3.66
C VAL A 217 9.80 4.39 -2.75
N ARG A 218 10.96 3.78 -2.46
CA ARG A 218 12.02 4.43 -1.68
C ARG A 218 12.53 5.69 -2.36
N LEU A 219 12.80 5.64 -3.66
CA LEU A 219 13.25 6.79 -4.44
C LEU A 219 12.18 7.89 -4.46
N LEU A 220 10.92 7.52 -4.65
CA LEU A 220 9.79 8.46 -4.58
C LEU A 220 9.66 9.10 -3.20
N MET A 221 9.81 8.33 -2.12
CA MET A 221 9.72 8.86 -0.76
C MET A 221 10.80 9.88 -0.40
N VAL A 222 11.98 9.78 -1.02
CA VAL A 222 13.12 10.68 -0.77
C VAL A 222 13.12 11.88 -1.74
N SER A 223 12.35 11.80 -2.82
CA SER A 223 12.24 12.85 -3.81
C SER A 223 11.39 14.03 -3.30
N ARG A 224 11.48 15.17 -4.01
CA ARG A 224 10.62 16.34 -3.77
C ARG A 224 9.12 16.00 -3.85
N TYR A 225 8.77 15.03 -4.69
CA TYR A 225 7.39 14.55 -4.78
C TYR A 225 6.95 13.87 -3.48
N GLY A 226 7.80 13.06 -2.85
CA GLY A 226 7.49 12.40 -1.58
C GLY A 226 7.29 13.39 -0.42
N GLU A 227 8.07 14.47 -0.38
CA GLU A 227 7.89 15.57 0.58
C GLU A 227 6.58 16.32 0.33
N LEU A 228 6.28 16.62 -0.95
CA LEU A 228 5.04 17.27 -1.35
C LEU A 228 3.81 16.40 -1.00
N LEU A 229 3.90 15.08 -1.19
CA LEU A 229 2.83 14.15 -0.84
C LEU A 229 2.53 14.16 0.67
N VAL A 230 3.55 14.21 1.51
CA VAL A 230 3.41 14.35 2.97
C VAL A 230 2.80 15.71 3.33
N ALA A 231 3.25 16.79 2.70
CA ALA A 231 2.69 18.12 2.91
C ALA A 231 1.19 18.19 2.56
N VAL A 232 0.79 17.54 1.46
CA VAL A 232 -0.63 17.43 1.06
C VAL A 232 -1.43 16.62 2.08
N ARG A 233 -0.87 15.54 2.63
CA ARG A 233 -1.51 14.73 3.67
C ARG A 233 -1.77 15.54 4.93
N ASP A 234 -0.77 16.29 5.39
CA ASP A 234 -0.81 16.96 6.68
C ASP A 234 -1.58 18.29 6.60
N GLN A 235 -1.40 19.07 5.52
CA GLN A 235 -2.03 20.40 5.38
C GLN A 235 -2.36 20.74 3.92
N GLU A 236 -3.37 20.09 3.35
CA GLU A 236 -3.79 20.27 1.96
C GLU A 236 -4.06 21.73 1.57
N ASN A 237 -4.69 22.51 2.46
CA ASN A 237 -5.00 23.92 2.16
C ASN A 237 -3.73 24.78 2.04
N ARG A 238 -2.72 24.57 2.88
CA ARG A 238 -1.46 25.32 2.77
C ARG A 238 -0.73 25.03 1.47
N VAL A 239 -0.71 23.77 1.03
CA VAL A 239 -0.07 23.38 -0.24
C VAL A 239 -0.75 24.09 -1.42
N ARG A 240 -2.08 24.25 -1.35
CA ARG A 240 -2.85 24.97 -2.37
C ARG A 240 -2.51 26.46 -2.40
N PHE A 241 -2.35 27.10 -1.25
CA PHE A 241 -1.91 28.49 -1.19
C PHE A 241 -0.50 28.72 -1.75
N LEU A 242 0.36 27.69 -1.72
CA LEU A 242 1.69 27.72 -2.35
C LEU A 242 1.65 27.51 -3.88
N GLY A 243 0.46 27.38 -4.49
CA GLY A 243 0.28 27.22 -5.93
C GLY A 243 0.33 25.79 -6.46
N TYR A 244 0.47 24.78 -5.60
CA TYR A 244 0.41 23.38 -6.02
C TYR A 244 -1.04 22.87 -6.01
N ASP A 245 -1.38 22.02 -6.99
CA ASP A 245 -2.66 21.33 -7.01
C ASP A 245 -2.60 19.99 -6.24
N PRO A 246 -3.20 19.90 -5.04
CA PRO A 246 -3.20 18.68 -4.24
C PRO A 246 -3.88 17.49 -4.93
N ALA A 247 -4.84 17.75 -5.83
CA ALA A 247 -5.54 16.69 -6.55
C ALA A 247 -4.58 15.93 -7.48
N ASN A 248 -3.76 16.64 -8.25
CA ASN A 248 -2.79 16.02 -9.15
C ASN A 248 -1.74 15.21 -8.37
N VAL A 249 -1.28 15.71 -7.22
CA VAL A 249 -0.33 14.98 -6.35
C VAL A 249 -0.93 13.66 -5.86
N LYS A 250 -2.20 13.67 -5.43
CA LYS A 250 -2.93 12.47 -5.01
C LYS A 250 -3.15 11.49 -6.15
N VAL A 251 -3.52 12.00 -7.34
CA VAL A 251 -3.76 11.17 -8.55
C VAL A 251 -2.51 10.38 -8.92
N VAL A 252 -1.33 11.02 -8.92
CA VAL A 252 -0.06 10.33 -9.25
C VAL A 252 0.24 9.22 -8.24
N ALA A 253 0.11 9.46 -6.93
CA ALA A 253 0.31 8.42 -5.92
C ALA A 253 -0.68 7.25 -6.09
N TYR A 254 -1.94 7.55 -6.42
CA TYR A 254 -2.98 6.56 -6.64
C TYR A 254 -2.73 5.73 -7.90
N ALA A 255 -2.31 6.38 -9.00
CA ALA A 255 -1.96 5.71 -10.26
C ALA A 255 -0.75 4.77 -10.09
N ILE A 256 0.28 5.19 -9.33
CA ILE A 256 1.43 4.32 -9.01
C ILE A 256 0.99 3.12 -8.18
N ALA A 257 0.14 3.33 -7.16
CA ALA A 257 -0.39 2.25 -6.33
C ALA A 257 -1.22 1.25 -7.17
N ALA A 258 -2.02 1.74 -8.10
CA ALA A 258 -2.81 0.94 -9.02
C ALA A 258 -1.95 0.17 -10.04
N CYS A 259 -0.90 0.79 -10.55
CA CYS A 259 0.09 0.12 -11.41
C CYS A 259 0.74 -1.07 -10.68
N PHE A 260 1.14 -0.88 -9.42
CA PHE A 260 1.72 -1.95 -8.60
C PHE A 260 0.72 -3.07 -8.33
N ALA A 261 -0.54 -2.72 -8.07
CA ALA A 261 -1.60 -3.70 -7.91
C ALA A 261 -1.82 -4.49 -9.21
N GLY A 262 -1.83 -3.81 -10.37
CA GLY A 262 -1.96 -4.46 -11.69
C GLY A 262 -0.82 -5.43 -11.99
N ILE A 263 0.43 -5.04 -11.71
CA ILE A 263 1.58 -5.95 -11.87
C ILE A 263 1.49 -7.13 -10.91
N GLY A 264 1.09 -6.89 -9.65
CA GLY A 264 0.87 -7.96 -8.67
C GLY A 264 -0.17 -8.96 -9.15
N GLY A 265 -1.31 -8.50 -9.69
CA GLY A 265 -2.35 -9.33 -10.27
C GLY A 265 -1.89 -10.10 -11.50
N ALA A 266 -1.11 -9.44 -12.37
CA ALA A 266 -0.56 -10.08 -13.58
C ALA A 266 0.39 -11.24 -13.26
N LEU A 267 1.20 -11.13 -12.21
CA LEU A 267 2.07 -12.22 -11.75
C LEU A 267 1.34 -13.25 -10.90
N PHE A 268 0.25 -12.85 -10.23
CA PHE A 268 -0.58 -13.76 -9.45
C PHE A 268 -1.23 -14.85 -10.31
N ALA A 269 -1.77 -14.49 -11.49
CA ALA A 269 -2.46 -15.41 -12.38
C ALA A 269 -1.61 -16.64 -12.77
N PRO A 270 -0.36 -16.53 -13.28
CA PRO A 270 0.48 -17.68 -13.59
C PRO A 270 1.01 -18.41 -12.34
N VAL A 271 1.21 -17.72 -11.22
CA VAL A 271 1.71 -18.32 -9.98
C VAL A 271 0.66 -19.22 -9.33
N VAL A 272 -0.59 -18.76 -9.28
CA VAL A 272 -1.71 -19.50 -8.64
C VAL A 272 -2.41 -20.44 -9.63
N GLY A 273 -2.35 -20.14 -10.92
CA GLY A 273 -2.98 -20.91 -11.99
C GLY A 273 -4.45 -20.55 -12.21
N ILE A 274 -4.97 -19.55 -11.53
CA ILE A 274 -6.34 -19.05 -11.66
C ILE A 274 -6.42 -17.57 -11.31
N ILE A 275 -7.35 -16.86 -11.95
CA ILE A 275 -7.81 -15.54 -11.56
C ILE A 275 -9.34 -15.52 -11.70
N SER A 276 -10.04 -15.13 -10.65
CA SER A 276 -11.49 -15.13 -10.57
C SER A 276 -12.05 -13.82 -10.02
N PRO A 277 -13.34 -13.52 -10.21
CA PRO A 277 -13.97 -12.36 -9.58
C PRO A 277 -13.89 -12.35 -8.06
N ALA A 278 -13.73 -13.52 -7.42
CA ALA A 278 -13.53 -13.63 -5.97
C ALA A 278 -12.20 -13.00 -5.53
N ASP A 279 -11.15 -13.02 -6.38
CA ASP A 279 -9.85 -12.44 -6.09
C ASP A 279 -9.81 -10.90 -6.25
N VAL A 280 -10.85 -10.32 -6.84
CA VAL A 280 -10.93 -8.90 -7.23
C VAL A 280 -11.85 -8.08 -6.32
N GLY A 281 -12.80 -8.75 -5.68
CA GLY A 281 -13.90 -8.13 -4.96
C GLY A 281 -13.52 -7.40 -3.68
N VAL A 282 -14.54 -7.19 -2.86
CA VAL A 282 -14.47 -6.44 -1.59
C VAL A 282 -13.56 -7.13 -0.57
N ILE A 283 -13.70 -8.46 -0.41
CA ILE A 283 -12.99 -9.23 0.62
C ILE A 283 -11.46 -9.17 0.43
N PRO A 284 -10.90 -9.53 -0.76
CA PRO A 284 -9.46 -9.42 -0.96
C PRO A 284 -8.95 -7.98 -0.86
N SER A 285 -9.74 -7.00 -1.31
CA SER A 285 -9.38 -5.58 -1.18
C SER A 285 -9.19 -5.15 0.29
N ILE A 286 -10.03 -5.62 1.19
CA ILE A 286 -9.87 -5.43 2.64
C ILE A 286 -8.64 -6.19 3.14
N GLY A 287 -8.41 -7.42 2.67
CA GLY A 287 -7.25 -8.25 3.02
C GLY A 287 -5.92 -7.54 2.75
N PHE A 288 -5.78 -6.89 1.59
CA PHE A 288 -4.60 -6.09 1.25
C PHE A 288 -4.38 -4.95 2.26
N LEU A 289 -5.45 -4.25 2.65
CA LEU A 289 -5.37 -3.17 3.62
C LEU A 289 -4.98 -3.66 5.01
N VAL A 290 -5.53 -4.80 5.45
CA VAL A 290 -5.21 -5.44 6.74
C VAL A 290 -3.71 -5.74 6.81
N GLY A 291 -3.12 -6.30 5.75
CA GLY A 291 -1.68 -6.53 5.67
C GLY A 291 -0.87 -5.25 5.89
N VAL A 292 -1.25 -4.16 5.23
CA VAL A 292 -0.57 -2.86 5.39
C VAL A 292 -0.76 -2.28 6.79
N ALA A 293 -1.95 -2.41 7.36
CA ALA A 293 -2.26 -1.90 8.71
C ALA A 293 -1.43 -2.62 9.77
N ILE A 294 -1.36 -3.95 9.71
CA ILE A 294 -0.60 -4.80 10.64
C ILE A 294 0.90 -4.54 10.49
N GLY A 295 1.41 -4.53 9.28
CA GLY A 295 2.84 -4.29 9.02
C GLY A 295 3.31 -2.90 9.41
N GLY A 296 2.40 -1.92 9.39
CA GLY A 296 2.67 -0.52 9.71
C GLY A 296 2.87 0.35 8.49
N ARG A 297 1.84 1.13 8.19
CA ARG A 297 1.76 2.05 7.03
C ARG A 297 2.85 3.13 6.97
N ALA A 298 3.49 3.44 8.12
CA ALA A 298 4.48 4.51 8.21
C ALA A 298 5.88 4.11 7.72
N THR A 299 6.14 2.82 7.57
CA THR A 299 7.45 2.27 7.17
C THR A 299 7.42 1.74 5.75
N LEU A 300 8.58 1.66 5.09
CA LEU A 300 8.68 1.16 3.73
C LEU A 300 8.47 -0.37 3.63
N LEU A 301 9.10 -1.12 4.55
CA LEU A 301 9.05 -2.58 4.54
C LEU A 301 7.89 -3.15 5.36
N GLY A 302 7.25 -2.32 6.20
CA GLY A 302 6.10 -2.73 7.00
C GLY A 302 4.98 -3.35 6.17
N PRO A 303 4.47 -2.66 5.15
CA PRO A 303 3.42 -3.20 4.26
C PRO A 303 3.77 -4.55 3.65
N VAL A 304 5.02 -4.76 3.22
CA VAL A 304 5.50 -6.03 2.65
C VAL A 304 5.45 -7.15 3.69
N LEU A 305 6.07 -6.91 4.86
CA LEU A 305 6.12 -7.90 5.93
C LEU A 305 4.72 -8.21 6.48
N GLY A 306 3.88 -7.20 6.60
CA GLY A 306 2.52 -7.37 7.04
C GLY A 306 1.66 -8.16 6.05
N ALA A 307 1.77 -7.88 4.75
CA ALA A 307 1.07 -8.64 3.72
C ALA A 307 1.49 -10.11 3.70
N VAL A 308 2.81 -10.39 3.74
CA VAL A 308 3.34 -11.76 3.80
C VAL A 308 2.88 -12.47 5.07
N ALA A 309 2.94 -11.81 6.23
CA ALA A 309 2.53 -12.40 7.51
C ALA A 309 1.03 -12.72 7.54
N VAL A 310 0.17 -11.80 7.04
CA VAL A 310 -1.27 -12.03 6.96
C VAL A 310 -1.60 -13.14 5.99
N SER A 311 -0.99 -13.17 4.81
CA SER A 311 -1.23 -14.22 3.81
C SER A 311 -0.74 -15.59 4.30
N TRP A 312 0.36 -15.63 5.05
CA TRP A 312 0.84 -16.86 5.69
C TRP A 312 -0.14 -17.33 6.78
N ALA A 313 -0.61 -16.42 7.63
CA ALA A 313 -1.60 -16.72 8.66
C ALA A 313 -2.93 -17.16 8.04
N GLU A 314 -3.37 -16.50 6.97
CA GLU A 314 -4.57 -16.87 6.21
C GLU A 314 -4.50 -18.31 5.72
N THR A 315 -3.39 -18.69 5.10
CA THR A 315 -3.22 -20.05 4.59
C THR A 315 -3.27 -21.07 5.72
N GLY A 316 -2.52 -20.85 6.83
CA GLY A 316 -2.48 -21.77 7.94
C GLY A 316 -3.77 -21.87 8.75
N LEU A 317 -4.49 -20.76 8.94
CA LEU A 317 -5.76 -20.77 9.66
C LEU A 317 -6.93 -21.24 8.78
N SER A 318 -6.93 -20.89 7.49
CA SER A 318 -7.99 -21.30 6.57
C SER A 318 -8.00 -22.80 6.32
N GLU A 319 -6.84 -23.46 6.38
CA GLU A 319 -6.76 -24.93 6.31
C GLU A 319 -7.42 -25.62 7.53
N GLN A 320 -7.31 -25.02 8.73
CA GLN A 320 -7.87 -25.59 9.94
C GLN A 320 -9.32 -25.15 10.21
N PHE A 321 -9.64 -23.90 9.90
CA PHE A 321 -10.93 -23.27 10.21
C PHE A 321 -11.45 -22.41 9.03
N PRO A 322 -11.90 -23.01 7.90
CA PRO A 322 -12.26 -22.26 6.69
C PRO A 322 -13.39 -21.23 6.90
N SER A 323 -14.40 -21.59 7.69
CA SER A 323 -15.56 -20.71 7.95
C SER A 323 -15.28 -19.56 8.92
N PHE A 324 -14.25 -19.69 9.76
CA PHE A 324 -13.93 -18.71 10.78
C PHE A 324 -12.92 -17.66 10.30
N TRP A 325 -12.20 -17.93 9.21
CA TRP A 325 -11.14 -17.02 8.73
C TRP A 325 -11.63 -15.59 8.48
N THR A 326 -12.76 -15.44 7.81
CA THR A 326 -13.32 -14.12 7.48
C THR A 326 -13.67 -13.31 8.73
N TYR A 327 -14.21 -13.97 9.76
CA TYR A 327 -14.51 -13.32 11.05
C TYR A 327 -13.22 -12.95 11.78
N PHE A 328 -12.23 -13.82 11.77
CA PHE A 328 -10.93 -13.56 12.37
C PHE A 328 -10.22 -12.37 11.66
N GLN A 329 -10.24 -12.32 10.35
CA GLN A 329 -9.71 -11.21 9.56
C GLN A 329 -10.38 -9.89 9.90
N GLY A 330 -11.72 -9.87 10.02
CA GLY A 330 -12.48 -8.69 10.42
C GLY A 330 -12.17 -8.24 11.85
N ALA A 331 -12.13 -9.18 12.80
CA ALA A 331 -11.77 -8.90 14.19
C ALA A 331 -10.33 -8.40 14.32
N LEU A 332 -9.39 -9.01 13.60
CA LEU A 332 -7.98 -8.59 13.56
C LEU A 332 -7.84 -7.17 13.00
N PHE A 333 -8.61 -6.82 11.96
CA PHE A 333 -8.62 -5.47 11.41
C PHE A 333 -9.11 -4.44 12.43
N ILE A 334 -10.22 -4.71 13.09
CA ILE A 334 -10.77 -3.84 14.15
C ILE A 334 -9.74 -3.67 15.27
N LEU A 335 -9.15 -4.75 15.75
CA LEU A 335 -8.16 -4.74 16.83
C LEU A 335 -6.92 -3.92 16.43
N VAL A 336 -6.40 -4.11 15.22
CA VAL A 336 -5.21 -3.38 14.75
C VAL A 336 -5.52 -1.89 14.59
N VAL A 337 -6.66 -1.52 14.00
CA VAL A 337 -7.03 -0.11 13.84
C VAL A 337 -7.27 0.57 15.18
N ALA A 338 -7.90 -0.14 16.14
CA ALA A 338 -8.22 0.41 17.46
C ALA A 338 -6.97 0.54 18.36
N PHE A 339 -6.11 -0.48 18.41
CA PHE A 339 -5.00 -0.56 19.37
C PHE A 339 -3.62 -0.26 18.78
N LEU A 340 -3.42 -0.47 17.47
CA LEU A 340 -2.15 -0.27 16.78
C LEU A 340 -2.28 0.64 15.55
N PRO A 341 -2.69 1.90 15.71
CA PRO A 341 -2.93 2.78 14.54
C PRO A 341 -1.67 3.04 13.69
N GLN A 342 -0.49 2.71 14.20
CA GLN A 342 0.80 2.80 13.49
C GLN A 342 1.38 1.42 13.12
N GLY A 343 0.67 0.30 13.40
CA GLY A 343 1.08 -1.07 13.13
C GLY A 343 2.21 -1.58 14.02
N PHE A 344 2.62 -2.83 13.83
CA PHE A 344 3.69 -3.47 14.61
C PHE A 344 5.06 -2.77 14.48
N ALA A 345 5.30 -2.03 13.42
CA ALA A 345 6.53 -1.24 13.24
C ALA A 345 6.72 -0.18 14.34
N SER A 346 5.64 0.26 15.01
CA SER A 346 5.70 1.24 16.11
C SER A 346 6.21 0.63 17.43
N LEU A 347 6.04 -0.68 17.62
CA LEU A 347 6.50 -1.37 18.85
C LEU A 347 8.02 -1.27 19.01
N GLY A 348 8.76 -1.31 17.91
CA GLY A 348 10.22 -1.11 17.94
C GLY A 348 10.62 0.30 18.40
N GLY A 349 9.77 1.31 18.14
CA GLY A 349 9.96 2.70 18.58
C GLY A 349 9.65 2.88 20.09
N LEU A 350 8.60 2.22 20.57
CA LEU A 350 8.23 2.23 21.99
C LEU A 350 9.28 1.52 22.86
N TRP A 351 9.84 0.43 22.38
CA TRP A 351 10.90 -0.29 23.08
C TRP A 351 12.20 0.52 23.18
N ARG A 352 12.54 1.29 22.13
CA ARG A 352 13.68 2.22 22.18
C ARG A 352 13.43 3.42 23.10
N ARG A 353 12.20 3.96 23.14
CA ARG A 353 11.85 5.05 24.05
C ARG A 353 11.89 4.59 25.51
N ARG A 354 11.41 3.38 25.82
CA ARG A 354 11.52 2.81 27.16
C ARG A 354 12.96 2.53 27.58
N ARG A 355 13.83 2.07 26.67
CA ARG A 355 15.25 1.92 26.95
C ARG A 355 15.98 3.27 27.14
N ALA A 356 15.59 4.30 26.41
CA ALA A 356 16.15 5.64 26.58
C ALA A 356 15.65 6.33 27.88
N ALA A 357 14.42 6.09 28.27
CA ALA A 357 13.86 6.59 29.55
C ALA A 357 14.42 5.86 30.79
N GLY A 358 14.84 4.59 30.64
CA GLY A 358 15.50 3.85 31.72
C GLY A 358 17.02 4.11 31.85
N ALA A 359 17.61 4.94 30.98
CA ALA A 359 19.05 5.25 30.97
C ALA A 359 19.35 6.70 31.45
N ALA A 360 18.38 7.41 31.99
CA ALA A 360 18.59 8.76 32.54
C ALA A 360 18.06 8.85 33.99
N PRO A 361 18.92 8.67 34.98
CA PRO A 361 18.84 9.41 36.21
C PRO A 361 19.87 10.53 36.12
N GLY A 362 19.49 11.67 35.60
CA GLY A 362 20.28 12.90 35.63
C GLY A 362 19.51 13.93 36.44
N GLU A 363 20.15 14.39 37.49
CA GLU A 363 19.75 15.42 38.45
C GLU A 363 18.94 16.55 37.81
N PRO A 364 17.90 17.05 38.53
CA PRO A 364 17.26 18.29 38.14
C PRO A 364 18.30 19.45 38.19
N PRO A 365 18.25 20.39 37.23
CA PRO A 365 19.11 21.56 37.30
C PRO A 365 18.77 22.33 38.58
N THR A 366 19.76 22.47 39.44
CA THR A 366 19.75 23.41 40.59
C THR A 366 19.51 24.79 40.08
N ASP A 367 18.36 25.34 40.43
CA ASP A 367 17.97 26.73 40.22
C ASP A 367 19.01 27.64 40.92
N PRO A 368 19.76 28.51 40.26
CA PRO A 368 20.56 29.53 40.94
C PRO A 368 19.57 30.55 41.48
N GLY A 369 19.42 30.54 42.80
CA GLY A 369 18.59 31.45 43.56
C GLY A 369 18.80 32.91 43.20
N PRO A 370 17.83 33.79 43.43
CA PRO A 370 17.88 35.18 43.06
C PRO A 370 18.85 35.94 43.96
N THR A 371 19.96 36.42 43.36
CA THR A 371 20.80 37.48 43.99
C THR A 371 20.00 38.78 43.97
N GLY A 372 19.61 39.16 45.17
CA GLY A 372 18.97 40.44 45.40
C GLY A 372 19.88 41.62 45.13
N THR A 373 19.28 42.66 44.61
CA THR A 373 19.60 44.08 44.94
C THR A 373 18.35 44.90 44.60
N GLU A 374 17.65 45.34 45.64
CA GLU A 374 16.91 46.60 45.60
C GLU A 374 17.94 47.80 45.58
N PRO A 375 17.57 48.98 45.09
CA PRO A 375 16.84 49.91 45.90
C PRO A 375 15.86 50.88 45.18
N GLY A 376 14.79 51.17 45.84
CA GLY A 376 14.46 52.53 46.35
C GLY A 376 13.57 53.42 45.50
N HIS A 377 12.40 53.76 46.13
CA HIS A 377 11.68 55.05 46.10
C HIS A 377 11.09 55.57 44.77
N ALA A 378 9.81 55.86 44.70
CA ALA A 378 9.14 56.98 45.29
C ALA A 378 7.62 56.93 45.08
N THR A 379 6.92 57.35 46.09
CA THR A 379 5.55 57.76 46.29
C THR A 379 5.00 58.79 45.30
N ALA A 380 3.71 58.70 45.04
CA ALA A 380 2.63 59.72 45.03
C ALA A 380 1.48 59.13 44.16
N ASP A 381 0.32 58.88 44.67
CA ASP A 381 -0.75 59.66 45.30
C ASP A 381 -1.77 60.15 44.28
N ASP A 382 -3.04 60.01 44.67
CA ASP A 382 -4.28 60.59 44.15
C ASP A 382 -4.81 60.09 42.76
N GLY A 383 -6.06 59.80 42.64
CA GLY A 383 -7.31 60.12 43.26
C GLY A 383 -8.48 59.56 42.47
N ALA A 384 -9.40 59.12 43.20
CA ALA A 384 -10.87 59.24 43.10
C ALA A 384 -11.61 59.30 41.76
N GLY A 385 -12.69 58.54 41.73
CA GLY A 385 -13.88 58.83 40.95
C GLY A 385 -14.59 57.60 40.40
N THR A 386 -15.38 56.88 41.19
CA THR A 386 -16.87 56.77 41.27
C THR A 386 -17.60 57.07 39.95
N THR A 387 -18.43 56.14 39.52
CA THR A 387 -19.87 56.03 39.52
C THR A 387 -20.29 55.06 38.38
N THR A 388 -20.92 53.96 38.73
CA THR A 388 -22.36 53.61 38.72
C THR A 388 -23.14 53.84 37.42
N THR A 389 -23.79 52.84 37.02
CA THR A 389 -25.21 52.55 36.71
C THR A 389 -25.25 51.80 35.38
N ASP A 390 -25.77 50.62 35.31
CA ASP A 390 -27.13 50.08 35.49
C ASP A 390 -27.91 50.00 34.16
N ASP A 391 -28.63 48.93 34.05
CA ASP A 391 -29.84 48.65 33.25
C ASP A 391 -29.62 48.00 31.85
N ALA A 392 -29.95 46.79 31.75
CA ALA A 392 -31.24 46.08 31.69
C ALA A 392 -31.92 46.01 30.32
N ARG A 393 -32.37 44.78 30.02
CA ARG A 393 -33.53 44.40 29.16
C ARG A 393 -33.37 44.47 27.66
N THR A 394 -33.81 43.57 26.91
CA THR A 394 -34.86 42.58 26.81
C THR A 394 -34.91 42.04 25.37
N ALA A 395 -35.05 40.79 25.26
CA ALA A 395 -36.06 40.05 24.50
C ALA A 395 -36.36 40.34 23.01
N GLY A 396 -36.51 39.26 22.30
CA GLY A 396 -37.43 39.11 21.16
C GLY A 396 -36.84 38.43 19.97
N ARG A 397 -37.02 37.14 19.76
CA ARG A 397 -38.13 36.45 19.10
C ARG A 397 -38.15 36.58 17.56
N THR A 398 -38.13 35.40 16.94
CA THR A 398 -38.81 34.96 15.70
C THR A 398 -38.20 35.38 14.35
N ALA A 399 -37.73 34.45 13.58
CA ALA A 399 -38.40 33.68 12.53
C ALA A 399 -37.43 32.59 12.01
#